data_a2f75acefabc8831c38b1c90937a2fc6
#
_entry.id   a2f75acefabc8831c38b1c90937a2fc6
#
_cell.length_a   1.000
_cell.length_b   1.000
_cell.length_c   1.000
_cell.angle_alpha   90.00
_cell.angle_beta   90.00
_cell.angle_gamma   90.00
#
_symmetry.space_group_name_H-M   'P 1'
#
loop_
_entity.id
_entity.type
_entity.pdbx_description
1 polymer ?
#
loop_
_entity_poly.entity_id
_entity_poly.type
_entity_poly.pdbx_seq_one_letter_code
_entity_poly.pdbx_strand_id
1 'polypeptide(L)'
;MALGGTDLNLLVILQALLEEGNVTRAGVRLGMPQPAVSNALARLRRHYHDELLLRSGNGYDLTPLARSLLPAVQETTRQIEQTFFSGQAGQPTAGDRVFTICLSDYSMTVLGEPLLRRMHELAPEASIQMRLATREPAEGDRGLLAYDLLIGPPRLASAGQSDVIMRDRLVYVADPANPRLRASADGGWHLTAEDLAALPHAAARFPDPGSDPAAMALLPRGITPNVVLTTAGWLPLPFLVEGTDLVAAVPERLARRMGAAAGVTIVEPPFGIIELIETAWWHPLHATDPALTWLRGIVTEIAASLPPVLSLPGQRRPGDAT
;
A
#
# COMPACT_ATOMS: atom_id res chain seq x y z
N MET A 1 8.16 -27.11 17.00
CA MET A 1 7.83 -28.11 15.97
C MET A 1 8.99 -28.14 15.00
N ALA A 2 9.61 -29.30 14.79
CA ALA A 2 10.72 -29.43 13.85
C ALA A 2 10.15 -29.71 12.46
N LEU A 3 10.60 -28.99 11.43
CA LEU A 3 10.27 -29.23 10.00
C LEU A 3 10.84 -30.57 9.51
N GLY A 4 11.62 -31.28 10.33
CA GLY A 4 12.40 -32.50 9.98
C GLY A 4 11.60 -33.73 9.52
N GLY A 5 10.28 -33.65 9.41
CA GLY A 5 9.43 -34.70 8.84
C GLY A 5 8.44 -34.19 7.80
N THR A 6 8.49 -32.91 7.45
CA THR A 6 7.55 -32.31 6.50
C THR A 6 8.22 -32.26 5.10
N ASP A 7 7.63 -32.95 4.16
CA ASP A 7 8.05 -32.96 2.77
C ASP A 7 7.68 -31.57 2.14
N LEU A 8 8.68 -30.72 1.91
CA LEU A 8 8.49 -29.38 1.36
C LEU A 8 7.86 -29.42 -0.04
N ASN A 9 7.99 -30.53 -0.79
CA ASN A 9 7.33 -30.67 -2.08
C ASN A 9 5.80 -30.64 -1.94
N LEU A 10 5.26 -31.04 -0.76
CA LEU A 10 3.83 -30.92 -0.50
C LEU A 10 3.33 -29.49 -0.47
N LEU A 11 4.19 -28.50 -0.16
CA LEU A 11 3.80 -27.09 -0.15
C LEU A 11 3.54 -26.58 -1.57
N VAL A 12 4.42 -26.94 -2.52
CA VAL A 12 4.26 -26.58 -3.94
C VAL A 12 3.00 -27.23 -4.53
N ILE A 13 2.76 -28.50 -4.15
CA ILE A 13 1.55 -29.21 -4.61
C ILE A 13 0.30 -28.61 -3.97
N LEU A 14 0.36 -28.24 -2.69
CA LEU A 14 -0.74 -27.56 -1.98
C LEU A 14 -1.08 -26.23 -2.66
N GLN A 15 -0.10 -25.43 -2.99
CA GLN A 15 -0.31 -24.17 -3.71
C GLN A 15 -1.06 -24.42 -5.02
N ALA A 16 -0.55 -25.31 -5.87
CA ALA A 16 -1.19 -25.61 -7.14
C ALA A 16 -2.63 -26.13 -6.99
N LEU A 17 -2.89 -26.97 -5.99
CA LEU A 17 -4.23 -27.48 -5.69
C LEU A 17 -5.19 -26.37 -5.24
N LEU A 18 -4.73 -25.45 -4.39
CA LEU A 18 -5.53 -24.34 -3.89
C LEU A 18 -5.83 -23.29 -4.97
N GLU A 19 -4.87 -23.00 -5.85
CA GLU A 19 -5.03 -22.05 -6.94
C GLU A 19 -5.89 -22.60 -8.07
N GLU A 20 -5.68 -23.85 -8.45
CA GLU A 20 -6.42 -24.47 -9.55
C GLU A 20 -7.81 -25.00 -9.13
N GLY A 21 -8.01 -25.28 -7.84
CA GLY A 21 -9.23 -25.93 -7.36
C GLY A 21 -9.51 -27.26 -8.07
N ASN A 22 -8.50 -27.90 -8.66
CA ASN A 22 -8.67 -29.09 -9.49
C ASN A 22 -7.38 -29.93 -9.55
N VAL A 23 -7.49 -31.21 -9.21
CA VAL A 23 -6.34 -32.13 -9.15
C VAL A 23 -5.67 -32.33 -10.51
N THR A 24 -6.47 -32.41 -11.58
CA THR A 24 -5.94 -32.62 -12.93
C THR A 24 -5.21 -31.39 -13.43
N ARG A 25 -5.79 -30.20 -13.26
CA ARG A 25 -5.15 -28.93 -13.66
C ARG A 25 -3.88 -28.68 -12.83
N ALA A 26 -3.90 -28.94 -11.54
CA ALA A 26 -2.72 -28.87 -10.69
C ALA A 26 -1.60 -29.80 -11.17
N GLY A 27 -1.95 -31.02 -11.60
CA GLY A 27 -1.00 -31.97 -12.18
C GLY A 27 -0.39 -31.46 -13.48
N VAL A 28 -1.20 -30.91 -14.38
CA VAL A 28 -0.71 -30.30 -15.65
C VAL A 28 0.25 -29.14 -15.35
N ARG A 29 -0.12 -28.25 -14.44
CA ARG A 29 0.71 -27.11 -14.05
C ARG A 29 2.06 -27.52 -13.47
N LEU A 30 2.08 -28.57 -12.66
CA LEU A 30 3.30 -29.07 -12.01
C LEU A 30 4.11 -30.06 -12.86
N GLY A 31 3.64 -30.42 -14.05
CA GLY A 31 4.24 -31.49 -14.84
C GLY A 31 4.19 -32.85 -14.15
N MET A 32 3.22 -33.09 -13.26
CA MET A 32 3.09 -34.31 -12.46
C MET A 32 1.90 -35.16 -12.92
N PRO A 33 2.05 -36.51 -12.92
CA PRO A 33 0.92 -37.41 -13.15
C PRO A 33 -0.19 -37.20 -12.12
N GLN A 34 -1.45 -37.19 -12.57
CA GLN A 34 -2.62 -37.03 -11.70
C GLN A 34 -2.62 -37.95 -10.46
N PRO A 35 -2.23 -39.27 -10.55
CA PRO A 35 -2.16 -40.13 -9.37
C PRO A 35 -1.18 -39.62 -8.30
N ALA A 36 -0.08 -39.00 -8.68
CA ALA A 36 0.91 -38.43 -7.75
C ALA A 36 0.29 -37.22 -6.99
N VAL A 37 -0.39 -36.34 -7.70
CA VAL A 37 -1.09 -35.18 -7.10
C VAL A 37 -2.23 -35.64 -6.20
N SER A 38 -2.99 -36.67 -6.59
CA SER A 38 -4.05 -37.28 -5.77
C SER A 38 -3.51 -37.87 -4.47
N ASN A 39 -2.36 -38.55 -4.52
CA ASN A 39 -1.71 -39.10 -3.31
C ASN A 39 -1.20 -37.97 -2.39
N ALA A 40 -0.66 -36.90 -2.97
CA ALA A 40 -0.24 -35.72 -2.22
C ALA A 40 -1.44 -35.03 -1.53
N LEU A 41 -2.56 -34.87 -2.24
CA LEU A 41 -3.81 -34.35 -1.65
C LEU A 41 -4.30 -35.23 -0.49
N ALA A 42 -4.24 -36.55 -0.62
CA ALA A 42 -4.61 -37.45 0.46
C ALA A 42 -3.69 -37.32 1.71
N ARG A 43 -2.39 -37.03 1.50
CA ARG A 43 -1.45 -36.72 2.60
C ARG A 43 -1.79 -35.39 3.25
N LEU A 44 -2.08 -34.34 2.46
CA LEU A 44 -2.46 -33.01 2.92
C LEU A 44 -3.78 -33.05 3.73
N ARG A 45 -4.80 -33.77 3.27
CA ARG A 45 -6.04 -33.98 3.98
C ARG A 45 -5.83 -34.59 5.36
N ARG A 46 -4.97 -35.59 5.46
CA ARG A 46 -4.60 -36.19 6.74
C ARG A 46 -3.84 -35.25 7.65
N HIS A 47 -2.98 -34.39 7.08
CA HIS A 47 -2.20 -33.43 7.83
C HIS A 47 -3.07 -32.30 8.42
N TYR A 48 -3.98 -31.76 7.61
CA TYR A 48 -4.84 -30.66 8.02
C TYR A 48 -6.16 -31.11 8.67
N HIS A 49 -6.47 -32.41 8.65
CA HIS A 49 -7.76 -32.97 9.06
C HIS A 49 -8.94 -32.27 8.35
N ASP A 50 -8.75 -31.91 7.08
CA ASP A 50 -9.69 -31.16 6.25
C ASP A 50 -9.65 -31.67 4.81
N GLU A 51 -10.79 -31.66 4.13
CA GLU A 51 -10.90 -32.12 2.74
C GLU A 51 -10.18 -31.20 1.74
N LEU A 52 -9.91 -29.95 2.06
CA LEU A 52 -9.30 -28.90 1.28
C LEU A 52 -10.09 -28.56 0.00
N LEU A 53 -10.50 -29.56 -0.76
CA LEU A 53 -11.30 -29.46 -1.98
C LEU A 53 -12.61 -30.25 -1.80
N LEU A 54 -13.74 -29.56 -1.85
CA LEU A 54 -15.09 -30.13 -1.81
C LEU A 54 -15.64 -30.26 -3.23
N ARG A 55 -16.28 -31.40 -3.52
CA ARG A 55 -16.92 -31.58 -4.81
C ARG A 55 -18.17 -30.69 -4.91
N SER A 56 -18.25 -29.86 -5.94
CA SER A 56 -19.32 -28.91 -6.20
C SER A 56 -19.75 -29.00 -7.67
N GLY A 57 -20.89 -29.58 -7.94
CA GLY A 57 -21.35 -29.80 -9.32
C GLY A 57 -20.33 -30.58 -10.17
N ASN A 58 -19.92 -29.99 -11.28
CA ASN A 58 -18.87 -30.55 -12.17
C ASN A 58 -17.43 -30.17 -11.79
N GLY A 59 -17.19 -29.52 -10.63
CA GLY A 59 -15.88 -29.04 -10.20
C GLY A 59 -15.61 -29.28 -8.72
N TYR A 60 -14.70 -28.51 -8.19
CA TYR A 60 -14.35 -28.50 -6.77
C TYR A 60 -14.32 -27.07 -6.25
N ASP A 61 -14.77 -26.88 -5.01
CA ASP A 61 -14.66 -25.65 -4.23
C ASP A 61 -13.66 -25.83 -3.10
N LEU A 62 -12.99 -24.73 -2.72
CA LEU A 62 -12.11 -24.74 -1.55
C LEU A 62 -12.92 -24.77 -0.25
N THR A 63 -12.47 -25.54 0.75
CA THR A 63 -12.98 -25.42 2.11
C THR A 63 -12.65 -24.04 2.71
N PRO A 64 -13.33 -23.60 3.80
CA PRO A 64 -12.94 -22.38 4.52
C PRO A 64 -11.49 -22.40 4.99
N LEU A 65 -10.98 -23.55 5.47
CA LEU A 65 -9.58 -23.72 5.84
C LEU A 65 -8.67 -23.54 4.63
N ALA A 66 -8.96 -24.20 3.51
CA ALA A 66 -8.16 -24.08 2.28
C ALA A 66 -8.05 -22.63 1.78
N ARG A 67 -9.15 -21.88 1.86
CA ARG A 67 -9.15 -20.44 1.50
C ARG A 67 -8.26 -19.61 2.44
N SER A 68 -8.28 -19.91 3.73
CA SER A 68 -7.44 -19.21 4.71
C SER A 68 -5.96 -19.57 4.59
N LEU A 69 -5.64 -20.78 4.12
CA LEU A 69 -4.25 -21.21 3.89
C LEU A 69 -3.63 -20.62 2.64
N LEU A 70 -4.41 -20.33 1.60
CA LEU A 70 -3.90 -19.93 0.30
C LEU A 70 -2.90 -18.75 0.36
N PRO A 71 -3.16 -17.63 1.04
CA PRO A 71 -2.20 -16.51 1.12
C PRO A 71 -0.89 -16.91 1.82
N ALA A 72 -0.98 -17.70 2.89
CA ALA A 72 0.20 -18.14 3.64
C ALA A 72 1.05 -19.11 2.84
N VAL A 73 0.42 -20.01 2.08
CA VAL A 73 1.10 -20.98 1.21
C VAL A 73 1.82 -20.27 0.07
N GLN A 74 1.15 -19.33 -0.60
CA GLN A 74 1.74 -18.51 -1.67
C GLN A 74 2.97 -17.76 -1.17
N GLU A 75 2.87 -17.10 -0.02
CA GLU A 75 3.97 -16.35 0.56
C GLU A 75 5.15 -17.26 0.93
N THR A 76 4.88 -18.40 1.56
CA THR A 76 5.95 -19.34 1.96
C THR A 76 6.66 -19.93 0.74
N THR A 77 5.92 -20.29 -0.33
CA THR A 77 6.53 -20.81 -1.56
C THR A 77 7.40 -19.74 -2.22
N ARG A 78 6.93 -18.50 -2.29
CA ARG A 78 7.72 -17.37 -2.81
C ARG A 78 9.03 -17.19 -2.04
N GLN A 79 9.00 -17.30 -0.71
CA GLN A 79 10.21 -17.20 0.13
C GLN A 79 11.20 -18.36 -0.12
N ILE A 80 10.69 -19.57 -0.29
CA ILE A 80 11.50 -20.72 -0.63
C ILE A 80 12.15 -20.52 -2.00
N GLU A 81 11.40 -20.12 -3.02
CA GLU A 81 11.91 -19.82 -4.35
C GLU A 81 13.01 -18.75 -4.30
N GLN A 82 12.78 -17.66 -3.60
CA GLN A 82 13.79 -16.63 -3.39
C GLN A 82 15.07 -17.19 -2.75
N THR A 83 14.94 -18.06 -1.74
CA THR A 83 16.09 -18.65 -1.06
C THR A 83 16.94 -19.52 -1.99
N PHE A 84 16.31 -20.29 -2.88
CA PHE A 84 17.02 -21.22 -3.76
C PHE A 84 17.50 -20.59 -5.07
N PHE A 85 16.85 -19.55 -5.57
CA PHE A 85 17.16 -18.91 -6.85
C PHE A 85 17.92 -17.58 -6.74
N SER A 86 18.06 -17.00 -5.53
CA SER A 86 18.84 -15.76 -5.29
C SER A 86 20.34 -15.89 -5.52
N GLY A 87 20.85 -17.06 -5.86
CA GLY A 87 22.28 -17.35 -6.00
C GLY A 87 22.85 -17.25 -7.41
N GLN A 88 22.07 -16.91 -8.43
CA GLN A 88 22.60 -16.70 -9.79
C GLN A 88 22.95 -15.22 -9.97
N ALA A 89 24.19 -14.87 -9.60
CA ALA A 89 24.80 -13.57 -9.81
C ALA A 89 24.99 -13.30 -11.32
N GLY A 90 24.03 -12.70 -11.92
CA GLY A 90 24.11 -12.05 -13.21
C GLY A 90 23.07 -10.97 -13.23
N GLN A 91 23.45 -9.72 -13.44
CA GLN A 91 22.66 -8.48 -13.42
C GLN A 91 21.29 -8.56 -12.71
N PRO A 92 20.79 -7.57 -11.98
CA PRO A 92 19.48 -7.63 -11.36
C PRO A 92 18.43 -7.71 -12.48
N THR A 93 18.29 -8.88 -13.06
CA THR A 93 17.22 -9.17 -13.99
C THR A 93 15.98 -9.24 -13.11
N ALA A 94 15.24 -8.14 -13.11
CA ALA A 94 13.89 -8.12 -12.58
C ALA A 94 13.00 -9.16 -13.31
N GLY A 95 13.50 -9.86 -14.29
CA GLY A 95 12.91 -10.98 -15.00
C GLY A 95 11.38 -11.02 -14.94
N ASP A 96 10.81 -12.14 -14.72
CA ASP A 96 9.38 -12.37 -14.45
C ASP A 96 8.98 -12.15 -12.97
N ARG A 97 9.82 -11.43 -12.19
CA ARG A 97 9.58 -11.18 -10.76
C ARG A 97 8.35 -10.33 -10.54
N VAL A 98 7.55 -10.75 -9.58
CA VAL A 98 6.43 -9.96 -9.05
C VAL A 98 6.91 -9.21 -7.81
N PHE A 99 6.97 -7.89 -7.86
CA PHE A 99 7.28 -7.05 -6.71
C PHE A 99 6.00 -6.72 -5.94
N THR A 100 6.00 -6.96 -4.64
CA THR A 100 4.87 -6.66 -3.76
C THR A 100 5.17 -5.41 -2.94
N ILE A 101 4.41 -4.34 -3.17
CA ILE A 101 4.52 -3.08 -2.45
C ILE A 101 3.25 -2.84 -1.65
N CYS A 102 3.38 -2.65 -0.33
CA CYS A 102 2.27 -2.24 0.53
C CYS A 102 2.33 -0.73 0.76
N LEU A 103 1.23 -0.01 0.51
CA LEU A 103 1.19 1.44 0.60
C LEU A 103 -0.25 1.96 0.81
N SER A 104 -0.39 3.25 1.17
CA SER A 104 -1.68 3.91 1.26
C SER A 104 -2.30 4.12 -0.13
N ASP A 105 -3.62 4.35 -0.20
CA ASP A 105 -4.32 4.76 -1.42
C ASP A 105 -3.76 6.07 -1.99
N TYR A 106 -3.35 6.98 -1.11
CA TYR A 106 -2.66 8.21 -1.48
C TYR A 106 -1.31 7.93 -2.17
N SER A 107 -0.42 7.19 -1.53
CA SER A 107 0.90 6.85 -2.11
C SER A 107 0.76 6.04 -3.39
N MET A 108 -0.23 5.12 -3.45
CA MET A 108 -0.56 4.38 -4.68
C MET A 108 -0.98 5.32 -5.81
N THR A 109 -1.81 6.32 -5.53
CA THR A 109 -2.28 7.28 -6.52
C THR A 109 -1.15 8.18 -7.03
N VAL A 110 -0.20 8.55 -6.17
CA VAL A 110 0.88 9.48 -6.53
C VAL A 110 2.06 8.78 -7.18
N LEU A 111 2.46 7.61 -6.67
CA LEU A 111 3.66 6.89 -7.11
C LEU A 111 3.36 5.81 -8.16
N GLY A 112 2.11 5.30 -8.22
CA GLY A 112 1.79 4.08 -8.95
C GLY A 112 2.03 4.19 -10.45
N GLU A 113 1.51 5.22 -11.10
CA GLU A 113 1.67 5.40 -12.55
C GLU A 113 3.13 5.65 -12.95
N PRO A 114 3.87 6.59 -12.33
CA PRO A 114 5.27 6.80 -12.69
C PRO A 114 6.14 5.57 -12.39
N LEU A 115 5.84 4.81 -11.33
CA LEU A 115 6.56 3.59 -11.01
C LEU A 115 6.31 2.49 -12.06
N LEU A 116 5.06 2.29 -12.46
CA LEU A 116 4.72 1.32 -13.49
C LEU A 116 5.39 1.66 -14.82
N ARG A 117 5.35 2.92 -15.24
CA ARG A 117 5.99 3.40 -16.47
C ARG A 117 7.49 3.14 -16.43
N ARG A 118 8.17 3.54 -15.34
CA ARG A 118 9.61 3.39 -15.20
C ARG A 118 10.05 1.92 -15.16
N MET A 119 9.26 1.09 -14.47
CA MET A 119 9.50 -0.36 -14.46
C MET A 119 9.32 -1.00 -15.84
N HIS A 120 8.28 -0.61 -16.56
CA HIS A 120 8.07 -1.12 -17.92
C HIS A 120 9.22 -0.76 -18.88
N GLU A 121 9.82 0.43 -18.73
CA GLU A 121 11.00 0.83 -19.51
C GLU A 121 12.25 0.00 -19.17
N LEU A 122 12.47 -0.33 -17.90
CA LEU A 122 13.71 -0.95 -17.43
C LEU A 122 13.63 -2.47 -17.30
N ALA A 123 12.45 -3.00 -17.06
CA ALA A 123 12.19 -4.42 -16.82
C ALA A 123 10.77 -4.78 -17.28
N PRO A 124 10.52 -4.87 -18.59
CA PRO A 124 9.17 -5.04 -19.15
C PRO A 124 8.48 -6.35 -18.74
N GLU A 125 9.24 -7.35 -18.32
CA GLU A 125 8.70 -8.64 -17.87
C GLU A 125 8.38 -8.67 -16.36
N ALA A 126 8.90 -7.69 -15.59
CA ALA A 126 8.60 -7.58 -14.19
C ALA A 126 7.17 -7.05 -13.96
N SER A 127 6.55 -7.46 -12.88
CA SER A 127 5.23 -6.97 -12.50
C SER A 127 5.20 -6.42 -11.08
N ILE A 128 4.22 -5.56 -10.80
CA ILE A 128 4.02 -4.97 -9.46
C ILE A 128 2.66 -5.39 -8.93
N GLN A 129 2.64 -5.89 -7.71
CA GLN A 129 1.44 -6.06 -6.92
C GLN A 129 1.39 -4.96 -5.85
N MET A 130 0.51 -3.97 -6.02
CA MET A 130 0.27 -2.95 -5.00
C MET A 130 -0.83 -3.42 -4.05
N ARG A 131 -0.54 -3.39 -2.74
CA ARG A 131 -1.47 -3.77 -1.68
C ARG A 131 -1.76 -2.57 -0.80
N LEU A 132 -3.03 -2.36 -0.47
CA LEU A 132 -3.40 -1.32 0.48
C LEU A 132 -2.95 -1.69 1.89
N ALA A 133 -2.33 -0.74 2.57
CA ALA A 133 -2.04 -0.82 3.99
C ALA A 133 -3.34 -0.65 4.79
N THR A 134 -4.11 -1.74 4.93
CA THR A 134 -5.42 -1.74 5.60
C THR A 134 -5.33 -1.99 7.10
N ARG A 135 -4.18 -2.37 7.61
CA ARG A 135 -3.93 -2.69 9.02
C ARG A 135 -2.46 -2.44 9.33
N GLU A 136 -2.15 -2.24 10.61
CA GLU A 136 -0.75 -2.27 11.06
C GLU A 136 -0.05 -3.51 10.50
N PRO A 137 1.20 -3.39 10.03
CA PRO A 137 2.01 -4.56 9.70
C PRO A 137 1.91 -5.51 10.88
N ALA A 138 1.55 -6.77 10.66
CA ALA A 138 1.46 -7.77 11.70
C ALA A 138 2.70 -7.66 12.60
N GLU A 139 2.49 -7.71 13.90
CA GLU A 139 3.47 -7.43 14.96
C GLU A 139 4.92 -7.79 14.62
N GLY A 140 5.80 -6.78 14.62
CA GLY A 140 7.24 -6.93 14.49
C GLY A 140 7.75 -7.18 13.06
N ASP A 141 9.00 -7.67 12.96
CA ASP A 141 9.74 -7.95 11.72
C ASP A 141 8.99 -8.84 10.71
N ARG A 142 8.15 -9.75 11.19
CA ARG A 142 7.42 -10.70 10.34
C ARG A 142 6.43 -10.02 9.39
N GLY A 143 5.89 -8.88 9.78
CA GLY A 143 4.99 -8.11 8.91
C GLY A 143 5.69 -7.55 7.68
N LEU A 144 6.96 -7.16 7.82
CA LEU A 144 7.77 -6.63 6.72
C LEU A 144 8.21 -7.71 5.72
N LEU A 145 8.28 -8.98 6.15
CA LEU A 145 8.62 -10.08 5.24
C LEU A 145 7.53 -10.38 4.20
N ALA A 146 6.29 -9.95 4.46
CA ALA A 146 5.17 -10.14 3.53
C ALA A 146 5.23 -9.19 2.31
N TYR A 147 6.13 -8.21 2.31
CA TYR A 147 6.25 -7.20 1.28
C TYR A 147 7.72 -6.99 0.90
N ASP A 148 7.96 -6.69 -0.36
CA ASP A 148 9.28 -6.25 -0.83
C ASP A 148 9.56 -4.83 -0.35
N LEU A 149 8.51 -4.00 -0.25
CA LEU A 149 8.56 -2.64 0.23
C LEU A 149 7.24 -2.26 0.92
N LEU A 150 7.33 -1.56 2.04
CA LEU A 150 6.21 -0.93 2.72
C LEU A 150 6.41 0.59 2.67
N ILE A 151 5.42 1.36 2.20
CA ILE A 151 5.47 2.81 2.13
C ILE A 151 4.39 3.41 3.02
N GLY A 152 4.80 4.28 3.93
CA GLY A 152 3.88 4.95 4.86
C GLY A 152 4.57 5.89 5.83
N PRO A 153 3.89 6.33 6.89
CA PRO A 153 4.42 7.30 7.84
C PRO A 153 5.62 6.74 8.62
N PRO A 154 6.52 7.60 9.19
CA PRO A 154 7.78 7.20 9.82
C PRO A 154 7.67 6.24 11.00
N ARG A 155 6.48 6.01 11.54
CA ARG A 155 6.23 5.11 12.67
C ARG A 155 5.39 3.89 12.30
N LEU A 156 5.20 3.65 11.00
CA LEU A 156 4.36 2.55 10.52
C LEU A 156 4.97 1.18 10.86
N ALA A 157 6.28 1.05 10.87
CA ALA A 157 6.97 -0.16 11.29
C ALA A 157 7.89 0.13 12.48
N SER A 158 7.88 -0.75 13.48
CA SER A 158 8.75 -0.66 14.68
C SER A 158 10.12 -1.28 14.45
N ALA A 159 10.27 -2.05 13.38
CA ALA A 159 11.48 -2.79 13.02
C ALA A 159 11.73 -2.66 11.52
N GLY A 160 12.94 -3.02 11.06
CA GLY A 160 13.34 -2.91 9.68
C GLY A 160 14.27 -1.74 9.40
N GLN A 161 14.71 -1.67 8.16
CA GLN A 161 15.46 -0.53 7.62
C GLN A 161 14.49 0.41 6.93
N SER A 162 14.81 1.69 6.88
CA SER A 162 13.92 2.67 6.28
C SER A 162 14.66 3.89 5.75
N ASP A 163 14.10 4.49 4.71
CA ASP A 163 14.51 5.77 4.16
C ASP A 163 13.28 6.67 3.95
N VAL A 164 13.41 7.95 4.27
CA VAL A 164 12.40 8.95 3.91
C VAL A 164 12.46 9.16 2.40
N ILE A 165 11.35 8.87 1.72
CA ILE A 165 11.28 8.95 0.26
C ILE A 165 10.55 10.20 -0.23
N MET A 166 9.56 10.68 0.52
CA MET A 166 8.71 11.78 0.07
C MET A 166 8.24 12.63 1.25
N ARG A 167 8.11 13.93 0.99
CA ARG A 167 7.44 14.88 1.89
C ARG A 167 6.27 15.51 1.15
N ASP A 168 5.17 15.66 1.85
CA ASP A 168 3.96 16.33 1.40
C ASP A 168 3.39 17.14 2.57
N ARG A 169 2.26 17.77 2.39
CA ARG A 169 1.52 18.45 3.43
C ARG A 169 0.02 18.21 3.31
N LEU A 170 -0.70 18.34 4.41
CA LEU A 170 -2.16 18.37 4.35
C LEU A 170 -2.64 19.77 3.94
N VAL A 171 -3.61 19.76 3.05
CA VAL A 171 -4.49 20.90 2.72
C VAL A 171 -5.92 20.47 2.99
N TYR A 172 -6.85 21.41 3.01
CA TYR A 172 -8.26 21.09 2.97
C TYR A 172 -8.77 21.11 1.53
N VAL A 173 -9.81 20.32 1.27
CA VAL A 173 -10.63 20.43 0.06
C VAL A 173 -12.06 20.75 0.47
N ALA A 174 -12.73 21.58 -0.34
CA ALA A 174 -14.11 21.99 -0.15
C ALA A 174 -14.78 22.23 -1.51
N ASP A 175 -16.10 22.17 -1.55
CA ASP A 175 -16.85 22.65 -2.69
C ASP A 175 -16.62 24.17 -2.88
N PRO A 176 -16.35 24.66 -4.10
CA PRO A 176 -16.14 26.09 -4.35
C PRO A 176 -17.34 26.97 -3.95
N ALA A 177 -18.54 26.40 -3.91
CA ALA A 177 -19.77 27.10 -3.48
C ALA A 177 -19.99 27.05 -1.97
N ASN A 178 -19.11 26.43 -1.17
CA ASN A 178 -19.24 26.38 0.29
C ASN A 178 -19.23 27.82 0.86
N PRO A 179 -20.29 28.24 1.58
CA PRO A 179 -20.47 29.63 1.99
C PRO A 179 -19.48 30.09 3.07
N ARG A 180 -18.72 29.21 3.66
CA ARG A 180 -17.68 29.51 4.65
C ARG A 180 -16.32 29.82 4.00
N LEU A 181 -16.14 29.51 2.72
CA LEU A 181 -14.89 29.81 2.02
C LEU A 181 -14.71 31.33 1.91
N ARG A 182 -13.49 31.78 2.16
CA ARG A 182 -13.07 33.17 2.03
C ARG A 182 -11.96 33.25 0.97
N ALA A 183 -12.13 34.16 0.03
CA ALA A 183 -11.09 34.42 -0.94
C ALA A 183 -9.89 35.10 -0.25
N SER A 184 -8.70 34.58 -0.52
CA SER A 184 -7.45 35.18 -0.08
C SER A 184 -6.98 36.25 -1.09
N ALA A 185 -6.14 37.17 -0.65
CA ALA A 185 -5.60 38.26 -1.49
C ALA A 185 -4.72 37.75 -2.65
N ASP A 186 -4.18 36.54 -2.52
CA ASP A 186 -3.37 35.84 -3.53
C ASP A 186 -4.20 34.98 -4.50
N GLY A 187 -5.54 35.05 -4.41
CA GLY A 187 -6.48 34.33 -5.26
C GLY A 187 -6.78 32.89 -4.79
N GLY A 188 -6.24 32.48 -3.64
CA GLY A 188 -6.54 31.18 -3.02
C GLY A 188 -7.81 31.23 -2.16
N TRP A 189 -8.11 30.09 -1.54
CA TRP A 189 -9.19 29.94 -0.58
C TRP A 189 -8.64 29.62 0.81
N HIS A 190 -9.29 30.14 1.85
CA HIS A 190 -8.96 29.85 3.23
C HIS A 190 -10.19 29.69 4.11
N LEU A 191 -10.02 28.97 5.21
CA LEU A 191 -10.96 28.84 6.31
C LEU A 191 -10.30 29.35 7.58
N THR A 192 -11.10 29.89 8.51
CA THR A 192 -10.62 30.22 9.85
C THR A 192 -10.61 28.98 10.75
N ALA A 193 -9.95 29.05 11.89
CA ALA A 193 -10.02 27.99 12.90
C ALA A 193 -11.46 27.78 13.42
N GLU A 194 -12.25 28.86 13.51
CA GLU A 194 -13.65 28.81 13.89
C GLU A 194 -14.50 28.09 12.81
N ASP A 195 -14.24 28.38 11.52
CA ASP A 195 -14.92 27.69 10.43
C ASP A 195 -14.62 26.18 10.47
N LEU A 196 -13.35 25.78 10.72
CA LEU A 196 -12.97 24.37 10.85
C LEU A 196 -13.62 23.69 12.06
N ALA A 197 -13.85 24.40 13.15
CA ALA A 197 -14.57 23.85 14.31
C ALA A 197 -16.08 23.69 14.05
N ALA A 198 -16.66 24.55 13.20
CA ALA A 198 -18.09 24.61 12.95
C ALA A 198 -18.56 23.75 11.76
N LEU A 199 -17.70 23.56 10.75
CA LEU A 199 -18.05 22.80 9.55
C LEU A 199 -18.09 21.29 9.82
N PRO A 200 -18.92 20.54 9.10
CA PRO A 200 -18.86 19.09 9.10
C PRO A 200 -17.64 18.59 8.31
N HIS A 201 -16.97 17.56 8.83
CA HIS A 201 -15.77 17.00 8.25
C HIS A 201 -16.01 15.62 7.65
N ALA A 202 -15.43 15.37 6.48
CA ALA A 202 -15.14 14.03 5.97
C ALA A 202 -13.67 13.68 6.28
N ALA A 203 -13.42 12.51 6.85
CA ALA A 203 -12.09 12.12 7.31
C ALA A 203 -11.69 10.70 6.84
N ALA A 204 -10.43 10.51 6.53
CA ALA A 204 -9.86 9.17 6.36
C ALA A 204 -9.70 8.52 7.74
N ARG A 205 -10.06 7.25 7.84
CA ARG A 205 -9.90 6.49 9.09
C ARG A 205 -8.51 5.88 9.14
N PHE A 206 -7.81 6.15 10.24
CA PHE A 206 -6.54 5.51 10.56
C PHE A 206 -6.75 4.41 11.61
N PRO A 207 -5.97 3.30 11.55
CA PRO A 207 -6.06 2.22 12.53
C PRO A 207 -5.84 2.69 13.98
N ASP A 208 -4.85 3.57 14.17
CA ASP A 208 -4.57 4.24 15.43
C ASP A 208 -5.08 5.69 15.38
N PRO A 209 -5.97 6.12 16.29
CA PRO A 209 -6.42 7.51 16.37
C PRO A 209 -5.29 8.53 16.53
N GLY A 210 -4.16 8.13 17.14
CA GLY A 210 -2.96 8.96 17.28
C GLY A 210 -2.15 9.09 15.98
N SER A 211 -2.51 8.39 14.92
CA SER A 211 -1.84 8.46 13.62
C SER A 211 -2.57 9.32 12.59
N ASP A 212 -3.72 9.90 12.93
CA ASP A 212 -4.42 10.87 12.08
C ASP A 212 -3.71 12.23 12.08
N PRO A 213 -3.03 12.62 10.97
CA PRO A 213 -2.26 13.86 10.96
C PRO A 213 -3.15 15.11 11.05
N ALA A 214 -4.39 15.04 10.58
CA ALA A 214 -5.35 16.16 10.71
C ALA A 214 -5.78 16.33 12.16
N ALA A 215 -6.17 15.26 12.84
CA ALA A 215 -6.52 15.31 14.26
C ALA A 215 -5.33 15.75 15.12
N MET A 216 -4.12 15.24 14.85
CA MET A 216 -2.89 15.66 15.54
C MET A 216 -2.60 17.16 15.37
N ALA A 217 -3.00 17.78 14.27
CA ALA A 217 -2.84 19.20 14.05
C ALA A 217 -3.95 20.03 14.72
N LEU A 218 -5.17 19.56 14.76
CA LEU A 218 -6.35 20.28 15.26
C LEU A 218 -6.48 20.23 16.80
N LEU A 219 -6.35 19.03 17.38
CA LEU A 219 -6.61 18.79 18.81
C LEU A 219 -5.74 19.66 19.76
N PRO A 220 -4.42 19.82 19.53
CA PRO A 220 -3.59 20.70 20.37
C PRO A 220 -3.99 22.18 20.31
N ARG A 221 -4.75 22.57 19.28
CA ARG A 221 -5.26 23.93 19.07
C ARG A 221 -6.68 24.13 19.63
N GLY A 222 -7.19 23.13 20.35
CA GLY A 222 -8.54 23.16 20.91
C GLY A 222 -9.65 23.00 19.87
N ILE A 223 -9.31 22.60 18.65
CA ILE A 223 -10.28 22.37 17.58
C ILE A 223 -10.64 20.90 17.55
N THR A 224 -11.89 20.59 17.87
CA THR A 224 -12.44 19.23 17.73
C THR A 224 -13.30 19.20 16.48
N PRO A 225 -12.86 18.50 15.40
CA PRO A 225 -13.62 18.45 14.16
C PRO A 225 -14.94 17.69 14.36
N ASN A 226 -16.03 18.20 13.79
CA ASN A 226 -17.29 17.48 13.70
C ASN A 226 -17.24 16.47 12.55
N VAL A 227 -16.69 15.28 12.78
CA VAL A 227 -16.55 14.24 11.74
C VAL A 227 -17.90 13.55 11.53
N VAL A 228 -18.54 13.79 10.39
CA VAL A 228 -19.83 13.21 10.00
C VAL A 228 -19.71 12.09 8.97
N LEU A 229 -18.55 11.99 8.30
CA LEU A 229 -18.26 10.96 7.31
C LEU A 229 -16.84 10.41 7.54
N THR A 230 -16.69 9.09 7.48
CA THR A 230 -15.37 8.45 7.49
C THR A 230 -15.20 7.49 6.32
N THR A 231 -14.00 7.48 5.73
CA THR A 231 -13.61 6.59 4.63
C THR A 231 -12.41 5.73 5.04
N ALA A 232 -12.13 4.66 4.29
CA ALA A 232 -10.98 3.79 4.55
C ALA A 232 -9.63 4.41 4.13
N GLY A 233 -9.64 5.52 3.38
CA GLY A 233 -8.45 6.23 2.89
C GLY A 233 -8.80 7.62 2.38
N TRP A 234 -7.81 8.31 1.83
CA TRP A 234 -7.97 9.71 1.37
C TRP A 234 -8.58 9.84 -0.03
N LEU A 235 -8.38 8.84 -0.91
CA LEU A 235 -8.73 8.93 -2.33
C LEU A 235 -10.21 9.31 -2.59
N PRO A 236 -11.22 8.77 -1.89
CA PRO A 236 -12.61 9.12 -2.15
C PRO A 236 -13.03 10.49 -1.60
N LEU A 237 -12.28 11.09 -0.66
CA LEU A 237 -12.69 12.30 0.05
C LEU A 237 -13.00 13.50 -0.87
N PRO A 238 -12.18 13.85 -1.88
CA PRO A 238 -12.51 14.96 -2.77
C PRO A 238 -13.88 14.81 -3.46
N PHE A 239 -14.22 13.60 -3.90
CA PHE A 239 -15.49 13.31 -4.59
C PHE A 239 -16.71 13.33 -3.64
N LEU A 240 -16.51 13.08 -2.34
CA LEU A 240 -17.56 13.05 -1.34
C LEU A 240 -17.84 14.45 -0.75
N VAL A 241 -16.96 15.41 -1.01
CA VAL A 241 -17.07 16.79 -0.56
C VAL A 241 -17.81 17.66 -1.59
N GLU A 242 -17.70 17.32 -2.90
CA GLU A 242 -18.39 18.03 -3.98
C GLU A 242 -19.90 18.15 -3.72
N GLY A 243 -20.46 19.34 -3.94
CA GLY A 243 -21.89 19.63 -3.76
C GLY A 243 -22.38 19.63 -2.30
N THR A 244 -21.47 19.63 -1.33
CA THR A 244 -21.80 19.61 0.10
C THR A 244 -21.16 20.78 0.84
N ASP A 245 -21.49 20.94 2.12
CA ASP A 245 -20.83 21.86 3.05
C ASP A 245 -19.65 21.20 3.80
N LEU A 246 -19.31 19.95 3.44
CA LEU A 246 -18.20 19.21 4.04
C LEU A 246 -16.84 19.83 3.69
N VAL A 247 -15.91 19.64 4.61
CA VAL A 247 -14.48 19.85 4.35
C VAL A 247 -13.72 18.56 4.63
N ALA A 248 -12.63 18.34 3.91
CA ALA A 248 -11.77 17.17 4.15
C ALA A 248 -10.30 17.56 4.10
N ALA A 249 -9.52 17.09 5.08
CA ALA A 249 -8.07 17.19 5.05
C ALA A 249 -7.49 16.06 4.20
N VAL A 250 -6.71 16.42 3.19
CA VAL A 250 -6.09 15.45 2.25
C VAL A 250 -4.64 15.89 1.93
N PRO A 251 -3.76 14.97 1.51
CA PRO A 251 -2.44 15.33 1.01
C PRO A 251 -2.52 16.26 -0.21
N GLU A 252 -1.66 17.28 -0.28
CA GLU A 252 -1.73 18.29 -1.34
C GLU A 252 -1.55 17.71 -2.74
N ARG A 253 -0.64 16.73 -2.92
CA ARG A 253 -0.48 16.08 -4.24
C ARG A 253 -1.75 15.35 -4.66
N LEU A 254 -2.46 14.73 -3.72
CA LEU A 254 -3.75 14.10 -4.01
C LEU A 254 -4.79 15.17 -4.39
N ALA A 255 -4.89 16.25 -3.61
CA ALA A 255 -5.80 17.36 -3.91
C ALA A 255 -5.55 17.96 -5.30
N ARG A 256 -4.30 18.17 -5.67
CA ARG A 256 -3.92 18.68 -7.00
C ARG A 256 -4.24 17.69 -8.13
N ARG A 257 -4.03 16.39 -7.90
CA ARG A 257 -4.29 15.36 -8.92
C ARG A 257 -5.77 15.13 -9.14
N MET A 258 -6.58 15.15 -8.08
CA MET A 258 -7.98 14.76 -8.10
C MET A 258 -8.95 15.94 -8.06
N GLY A 259 -8.53 17.11 -7.57
CA GLY A 259 -9.41 18.23 -7.27
C GLY A 259 -10.22 18.71 -8.47
N ALA A 260 -9.59 18.84 -9.64
CA ALA A 260 -10.29 19.24 -10.86
C ALA A 260 -11.33 18.22 -11.31
N ALA A 261 -11.03 16.92 -11.21
CA ALA A 261 -11.96 15.84 -11.57
C ALA A 261 -13.11 15.70 -10.55
N ALA A 262 -12.84 16.05 -9.30
CA ALA A 262 -13.81 16.01 -8.21
C ALA A 262 -14.57 17.33 -8.02
N GLY A 263 -14.34 18.36 -8.84
CA GLY A 263 -15.05 19.64 -8.73
C GLY A 263 -14.79 20.44 -7.45
N VAL A 264 -13.72 20.13 -6.71
CA VAL A 264 -13.39 20.76 -5.43
C VAL A 264 -12.23 21.75 -5.55
N THR A 265 -12.15 22.69 -4.61
CA THR A 265 -11.04 23.63 -4.51
C THR A 265 -10.13 23.29 -3.32
N ILE A 266 -8.85 23.67 -3.45
CA ILE A 266 -7.87 23.54 -2.38
C ILE A 266 -7.99 24.75 -1.46
N VAL A 267 -7.98 24.49 -0.17
CA VAL A 267 -8.12 25.48 0.90
C VAL A 267 -6.94 25.35 1.86
N GLU A 268 -6.26 26.46 2.10
CA GLU A 268 -5.12 26.49 3.01
C GLU A 268 -5.57 26.35 4.47
N PRO A 269 -4.86 25.54 5.28
CA PRO A 269 -5.13 25.46 6.71
C PRO A 269 -4.76 26.77 7.41
N PRO A 270 -5.58 27.23 8.38
CA PRO A 270 -5.40 28.56 9.02
C PRO A 270 -4.21 28.63 10.00
N PHE A 271 -3.52 27.53 10.25
CA PHE A 271 -2.47 27.43 11.26
C PHE A 271 -1.12 26.95 10.69
N GLY A 272 -0.93 27.11 9.39
CA GLY A 272 0.31 26.77 8.71
C GLY A 272 0.40 25.32 8.25
N ILE A 273 1.60 24.86 7.95
CA ILE A 273 1.87 23.58 7.29
C ILE A 273 1.68 22.43 8.27
N ILE A 274 0.90 21.43 7.84
CA ILE A 274 0.81 20.12 8.47
C ILE A 274 1.63 19.16 7.58
N GLU A 275 2.85 18.87 7.99
CA GLU A 275 3.77 18.05 7.22
C GLU A 275 3.34 16.59 7.21
N LEU A 276 3.43 15.94 6.05
CA LEU A 276 3.32 14.50 5.85
C LEU A 276 4.67 13.96 5.36
N ILE A 277 5.13 12.90 6.00
CA ILE A 277 6.37 12.21 5.63
C ILE A 277 6.01 10.79 5.22
N GLU A 278 6.43 10.39 4.02
CA GLU A 278 6.35 9.03 3.55
C GLU A 278 7.74 8.39 3.58
N THR A 279 7.81 7.25 4.20
CA THR A 279 9.02 6.47 4.44
C THR A 279 8.86 5.12 3.77
N ALA A 280 9.88 4.67 3.08
CA ALA A 280 9.98 3.30 2.59
C ALA A 280 10.64 2.42 3.64
N TRP A 281 10.02 1.27 3.94
CA TRP A 281 10.47 0.30 4.92
C TRP A 281 10.71 -1.04 4.25
N TRP A 282 11.76 -1.76 4.67
CA TRP A 282 12.03 -3.13 4.21
C TRP A 282 12.65 -3.96 5.33
N HIS A 283 12.48 -5.27 5.23
CA HIS A 283 13.08 -6.19 6.17
C HIS A 283 14.62 -6.24 5.98
N PRO A 284 15.43 -6.34 7.05
CA PRO A 284 16.91 -6.42 6.94
C PRO A 284 17.38 -7.56 6.03
N LEU A 285 16.69 -8.69 5.97
CA LEU A 285 16.99 -9.79 5.04
C LEU A 285 16.87 -9.39 3.57
N HIS A 286 16.11 -8.36 3.26
CA HIS A 286 15.95 -7.81 1.92
C HIS A 286 16.99 -6.73 1.56
N ALA A 287 17.84 -6.34 2.51
CA ALA A 287 18.76 -5.21 2.33
C ALA A 287 19.82 -5.49 1.25
N THR A 288 20.26 -6.74 1.12
CA THR A 288 21.30 -7.17 0.17
C THR A 288 20.75 -7.76 -1.12
N ASP A 289 19.42 -7.89 -1.28
CA ASP A 289 18.82 -8.34 -2.52
C ASP A 289 19.00 -7.27 -3.62
N PRO A 290 19.72 -7.57 -4.72
CA PRO A 290 20.00 -6.59 -5.78
C PRO A 290 18.73 -6.06 -6.46
N ALA A 291 17.70 -6.91 -6.65
CA ALA A 291 16.46 -6.52 -7.27
C ALA A 291 15.64 -5.59 -6.36
N LEU A 292 15.66 -5.81 -5.05
CA LEU A 292 15.00 -4.92 -4.09
C LEU A 292 15.77 -3.61 -3.88
N THR A 293 17.10 -3.65 -3.98
CA THR A 293 17.93 -2.43 -4.00
C THR A 293 17.62 -1.59 -5.24
N TRP A 294 17.48 -2.22 -6.40
CA TRP A 294 17.05 -1.58 -7.63
C TRP A 294 15.64 -0.99 -7.52
N LEU A 295 14.67 -1.73 -6.98
CA LEU A 295 13.31 -1.22 -6.75
C LEU A 295 13.30 0.03 -5.86
N ARG A 296 14.04 0.00 -4.73
CA ARG A 296 14.19 1.16 -3.83
C ARG A 296 14.77 2.37 -4.55
N GLY A 297 15.78 2.14 -5.39
CA GLY A 297 16.39 3.20 -6.22
C GLY A 297 15.36 3.86 -7.13
N ILE A 298 14.54 3.08 -7.83
CA ILE A 298 13.47 3.60 -8.71
C ILE A 298 12.42 4.37 -7.91
N VAL A 299 11.96 3.84 -6.80
CA VAL A 299 10.96 4.52 -5.94
C VAL A 299 11.50 5.86 -5.45
N THR A 300 12.77 5.91 -5.04
CA THR A 300 13.44 7.15 -4.60
C THR A 300 13.60 8.15 -5.74
N GLU A 301 14.03 7.71 -6.94
CA GLU A 301 14.13 8.54 -8.14
C GLU A 301 12.78 9.17 -8.49
N ILE A 302 11.73 8.38 -8.52
CA ILE A 302 10.37 8.84 -8.81
C ILE A 302 9.89 9.84 -7.76
N ALA A 303 10.04 9.53 -6.49
CA ALA A 303 9.64 10.42 -5.41
C ALA A 303 10.36 11.78 -5.47
N ALA A 304 11.65 11.78 -5.84
CA ALA A 304 12.44 13.00 -6.05
C ALA A 304 12.00 13.80 -7.29
N SER A 305 11.44 13.13 -8.31
CA SER A 305 10.96 13.77 -9.55
C SER A 305 9.56 14.37 -9.44
N LEU A 306 8.82 14.07 -8.36
CA LEU A 306 7.48 14.60 -8.17
C LEU A 306 7.48 16.14 -8.08
N PRO A 307 6.45 16.81 -8.63
CA PRO A 307 6.33 18.26 -8.52
C PRO A 307 6.45 18.73 -7.06
N PRO A 308 7.14 19.83 -6.79
CA PRO A 308 7.26 20.34 -5.43
C PRO A 308 5.89 20.73 -4.87
N VAL A 309 5.67 20.45 -3.59
CA VAL A 309 4.57 21.05 -2.82
C VAL A 309 5.03 22.37 -2.23
N LEU A 310 4.09 23.29 -1.97
CA LEU A 310 4.44 24.64 -1.50
C LEU A 310 5.20 24.58 -0.16
N SER A 311 6.44 25.11 -0.21
CA SER A 311 7.26 25.56 0.92
C SER A 311 7.28 24.67 2.17
N LEU A 312 7.69 23.40 2.02
CA LEU A 312 8.13 22.63 3.18
C LEU A 312 9.48 23.16 3.68
N PRO A 313 9.70 23.30 5.01
CA PRO A 313 10.99 23.65 5.56
C PRO A 313 12.07 22.65 5.08
N GLY A 314 13.14 23.16 4.45
CA GLY A 314 14.26 22.35 3.98
C GLY A 314 14.24 21.91 2.52
N GLN A 315 13.19 22.17 1.74
CA GLN A 315 13.22 22.03 0.29
C GLN A 315 13.67 23.35 -0.35
N ARG A 316 14.92 23.40 -0.83
CA ARG A 316 15.38 24.51 -1.70
C ARG A 316 14.62 24.44 -3.03
N ARG A 317 14.08 25.55 -3.47
CA ARG A 317 13.50 25.65 -4.84
C ARG A 317 14.62 25.40 -5.85
N PRO A 318 14.37 24.63 -6.94
CA PRO A 318 15.28 24.65 -8.08
C PRO A 318 15.28 26.10 -8.64
N GLY A 319 16.30 26.88 -8.33
CA GLY A 319 16.41 28.28 -8.73
C GLY A 319 16.98 29.22 -7.68
N ASP A 320 17.12 28.82 -6.42
CA ASP A 320 17.71 29.64 -5.34
C ASP A 320 19.26 29.53 -5.27
N ALA A 321 19.90 29.14 -6.38
CA ALA A 321 21.35 29.19 -6.54
C ALA A 321 21.70 30.39 -7.44
N THR A 322 21.82 31.55 -6.86
CA THR A 322 22.63 32.67 -7.37
C THR A 322 23.69 33.05 -6.36
#